data_f44c31ea471e6a1b654b4dd3ae6384ed
#
_entry.id   f44c31ea471e6a1b654b4dd3ae6384ed
#
_cell.length_a   1.000
_cell.length_b   1.000
_cell.length_c   1.000
_cell.angle_alpha   90.00
_cell.angle_beta   90.00
_cell.angle_gamma   90.00
#
_symmetry.space_group_name_H-M   'P 1'
#
loop_
_entity.id
_entity.type
_entity.pdbx_description
1 polymer ?
#
loop_
_entity_poly.entity_id
_entity_poly.type
_entity_poly.pdbx_seq_one_letter_code
_entity_poly.pdbx_strand_id
1 'polypeptide(L)'
;MKISRMLALAALMLASQAALAQQAPGTVTSDAVRDALAKKEGDVDDSKLLKDTLTAVDKQYSMIRKGKLQLNYDANYSYIGQEKINTDLSSGTATLFSIENTSAQTVTNTLMLDYGLLNNLTANVTMPFISRYSDAAGYSGVSHTIGDLGLSARWQPLESKRDETTFTVVGGARLATGTSPFKVDPTRGLATGSGINTLNLGVNMTRIVDPVALFGSLNAGYGLPAKHLSQVLSGATLKEVKPGASFGFGVGFAYALSYKITTSFSFQESISARSTLTFENGASARTGTQSAGVLSVGAGLRLSPKTTVNVTVGAGLTSAAPNMSLSVGMPLLL
;
A
#
# COMPACT_ATOMS: atom_id res chain seq x y z
N MET A 1 -24.52 -14.73 -7.63
CA MET A 1 -25.69 -14.00 -7.07
C MET A 1 -25.39 -13.19 -5.79
N LYS A 2 -24.13 -13.08 -5.29
CA LYS A 2 -23.76 -12.27 -4.11
C LYS A 2 -23.04 -10.96 -4.42
N ILE A 3 -22.46 -10.82 -5.59
CA ILE A 3 -21.72 -9.61 -6.03
C ILE A 3 -22.67 -8.46 -6.38
N SER A 4 -23.86 -8.76 -6.88
CA SER A 4 -24.87 -7.73 -7.19
C SER A 4 -25.43 -7.00 -5.97
N ARG A 5 -25.34 -7.60 -4.77
CA ARG A 5 -25.82 -6.97 -3.52
C ARG A 5 -24.80 -6.00 -2.92
N MET A 6 -23.49 -6.19 -3.13
CA MET A 6 -22.45 -5.26 -2.67
C MET A 6 -22.36 -4.01 -3.56
N LEU A 7 -22.54 -4.17 -4.87
CA LEU A 7 -22.63 -3.02 -5.79
C LEU A 7 -23.91 -2.19 -5.55
N ALA A 8 -25.02 -2.83 -5.14
CA ALA A 8 -26.25 -2.13 -4.78
C ALA A 8 -26.11 -1.29 -3.49
N LEU A 9 -25.28 -1.73 -2.52
CA LEU A 9 -25.03 -0.96 -1.29
C LEU A 9 -24.14 0.27 -1.56
N ALA A 10 -23.15 0.15 -2.43
CA ALA A 10 -22.31 1.28 -2.86
C ALA A 10 -23.09 2.31 -3.69
N ALA A 11 -24.01 1.84 -4.54
CA ALA A 11 -24.90 2.71 -5.32
C ALA A 11 -25.96 3.41 -4.46
N LEU A 12 -26.41 2.79 -3.37
CA LEU A 12 -27.39 3.39 -2.45
C LEU A 12 -26.78 4.51 -1.61
N MET A 13 -25.48 4.44 -1.30
CA MET A 13 -24.77 5.51 -0.59
C MET A 13 -24.50 6.74 -1.45
N LEU A 14 -24.41 6.57 -2.78
CA LEU A 14 -24.25 7.68 -3.73
C LEU A 14 -25.59 8.35 -4.11
N ALA A 15 -26.70 7.61 -4.05
CA ALA A 15 -28.04 8.14 -4.39
C ALA A 15 -28.66 9.00 -3.27
N SER A 16 -28.24 8.84 -2.02
CA SER A 16 -28.74 9.64 -0.90
C SER A 16 -28.19 11.07 -0.83
N GLN A 17 -27.20 11.41 -1.63
CA GLN A 17 -26.64 12.77 -1.70
C GLN A 17 -27.32 13.66 -2.75
N ALA A 18 -28.08 13.08 -3.67
CA ALA A 18 -28.76 13.84 -4.75
C ALA A 18 -30.15 14.40 -4.34
N ALA A 19 -30.71 13.96 -3.21
CA ALA A 19 -32.08 14.33 -2.81
C ALA A 19 -32.17 15.58 -1.91
N LEU A 20 -31.03 16.22 -1.55
CA LEU A 20 -31.03 17.43 -0.71
C LEU A 20 -30.72 18.74 -1.48
N ALA A 21 -30.73 18.72 -2.80
CA ALA A 21 -30.40 19.88 -3.64
C ALA A 21 -31.60 20.52 -4.34
N GLN A 22 -32.82 20.37 -3.83
CA GLN A 22 -33.99 21.05 -4.38
C GLN A 22 -34.77 21.81 -3.31
N GLN A 23 -34.20 22.92 -2.86
CA GLN A 23 -34.98 24.05 -2.34
C GLN A 23 -34.56 25.32 -3.05
N ALA A 24 -35.54 26.00 -3.61
CA ALA A 24 -35.46 27.11 -4.53
C ALA A 24 -34.74 28.36 -3.99
N PRO A 25 -34.24 29.23 -4.87
CA PRO A 25 -33.25 30.24 -4.57
C PRO A 25 -33.88 31.52 -4.04
N GLY A 26 -33.54 31.89 -2.82
CA GLY A 26 -33.47 33.28 -2.44
C GLY A 26 -32.16 33.83 -3.05
N THR A 27 -32.25 34.90 -3.81
CA THR A 27 -31.12 35.61 -4.39
C THR A 27 -30.16 36.11 -3.31
N VAL A 28 -29.14 35.29 -3.06
CA VAL A 28 -28.00 35.68 -2.21
C VAL A 28 -27.01 36.37 -3.16
N THR A 29 -26.87 37.67 -3.02
CA THR A 29 -25.87 38.46 -3.77
C THR A 29 -24.47 37.96 -3.46
N SER A 30 -23.58 37.97 -4.46
CA SER A 30 -22.18 37.49 -4.36
C SER A 30 -21.39 38.14 -3.22
N ASP A 31 -21.78 39.33 -2.80
CA ASP A 31 -21.19 40.09 -1.69
C ASP A 31 -21.58 39.54 -0.32
N ALA A 32 -22.79 39.03 -0.15
CA ALA A 32 -23.24 38.41 1.10
C ALA A 32 -22.55 37.03 1.34
N VAL A 33 -22.23 36.27 0.27
CA VAL A 33 -21.45 35.06 0.34
C VAL A 33 -19.98 35.35 0.67
N ARG A 34 -19.43 36.43 0.08
CA ARG A 34 -18.07 36.88 0.33
C ARG A 34 -17.90 37.41 1.77
N ASP A 35 -18.87 38.15 2.29
CA ASP A 35 -18.90 38.61 3.69
C ASP A 35 -19.15 37.51 4.69
N ALA A 36 -19.93 36.47 4.34
CA ALA A 36 -20.13 35.32 5.18
C ALA A 36 -18.87 34.39 5.24
N LEU A 37 -18.12 34.33 4.15
CA LEU A 37 -16.82 33.64 4.10
C LEU A 37 -15.74 34.44 4.85
N ALA A 38 -15.71 35.77 4.71
CA ALA A 38 -14.79 36.63 5.43
C ALA A 38 -15.08 36.77 6.93
N LYS A 39 -16.33 36.61 7.35
CA LYS A 39 -16.74 36.72 8.76
C LYS A 39 -16.56 35.44 9.60
N LYS A 40 -16.14 34.33 9.01
CA LYS A 40 -15.92 33.04 9.67
C LYS A 40 -14.45 32.76 9.99
N GLU A 41 -13.58 33.69 9.72
CA GLU A 41 -12.16 33.63 10.04
C GLU A 41 -11.88 34.33 11.37
N GLY A 42 -12.21 33.67 12.46
CA GLY A 42 -11.46 33.87 13.69
C GLY A 42 -10.15 33.11 13.58
N ASP A 43 -9.10 33.82 13.35
CA ASP A 43 -7.65 33.60 13.61
C ASP A 43 -7.20 32.16 14.00
N VAL A 44 -7.64 31.17 13.26
CA VAL A 44 -7.05 29.82 13.28
C VAL A 44 -6.13 29.75 12.07
N ASP A 45 -4.85 29.67 12.34
CA ASP A 45 -3.79 29.59 11.34
C ASP A 45 -4.12 28.49 10.30
N ASP A 46 -4.70 28.88 9.17
CA ASP A 46 -5.15 27.98 8.09
C ASP A 46 -4.02 27.07 7.60
N SER A 47 -2.79 27.54 7.70
CA SER A 47 -1.61 26.77 7.38
C SER A 47 -1.35 25.63 8.39
N LYS A 48 -1.77 25.78 9.65
CA LYS A 48 -1.69 24.75 10.67
C LYS A 48 -2.77 23.69 10.45
N LEU A 49 -3.97 24.14 10.09
CA LEU A 49 -5.10 23.27 9.71
C LEU A 49 -4.79 22.48 8.43
N LEU A 50 -4.18 23.12 7.43
CA LEU A 50 -3.75 22.46 6.20
C LEU A 50 -2.65 21.44 6.48
N LYS A 51 -1.64 21.79 7.27
CA LYS A 51 -0.58 20.87 7.71
C LYS A 51 -1.17 19.64 8.42
N ASP A 52 -2.12 19.84 9.29
CA ASP A 52 -2.80 18.77 10.02
C ASP A 52 -3.70 17.92 9.10
N THR A 53 -4.23 18.51 8.04
CA THR A 53 -5.09 17.82 7.06
C THR A 53 -4.26 17.02 6.06
N LEU A 54 -3.16 17.59 5.58
CA LEU A 54 -2.20 16.93 4.70
C LEU A 54 -1.38 15.87 5.43
N THR A 55 -1.21 15.99 6.76
CA THR A 55 -0.57 14.98 7.61
C THR A 55 -1.30 13.62 7.52
N ALA A 56 -2.56 13.60 7.12
CA ALA A 56 -3.28 12.35 6.89
C ALA A 56 -2.77 11.58 5.67
N VAL A 57 -2.39 12.28 4.61
CA VAL A 57 -1.75 11.71 3.42
C VAL A 57 -0.25 11.48 3.67
N ASP A 58 0.35 12.33 4.50
CA ASP A 58 1.78 12.38 4.79
C ASP A 58 2.18 11.54 6.02
N LYS A 59 1.25 10.76 6.60
CA LYS A 59 1.53 9.92 7.79
C LYS A 59 2.70 8.97 7.61
N GLN A 60 2.91 8.51 6.40
CA GLN A 60 4.05 7.67 6.06
C GLN A 60 5.39 8.39 6.26
N TYR A 61 5.37 9.73 6.26
CA TYR A 61 6.56 10.59 6.28
C TYR A 61 6.59 11.55 7.47
N SER A 62 5.53 11.62 8.28
CA SER A 62 5.50 12.54 9.42
C SER A 62 6.41 12.08 10.54
N MET A 63 7.16 13.03 11.12
CA MET A 63 8.01 12.78 12.28
C MET A 63 7.21 12.87 13.57
N ILE A 64 7.50 11.96 14.49
CA ILE A 64 6.90 11.96 15.83
C ILE A 64 7.84 12.65 16.79
N ARG A 65 7.31 13.52 17.64
CA ARG A 65 8.10 14.23 18.64
C ARG A 65 8.79 13.25 19.58
N LYS A 66 10.01 13.59 20.01
CA LYS A 66 10.80 12.80 20.94
C LYS A 66 9.95 12.33 22.14
N GLY A 67 10.04 11.04 22.46
CA GLY A 67 9.36 10.40 23.57
C GLY A 67 7.85 10.19 23.37
N LYS A 68 7.30 10.49 22.21
CA LYS A 68 5.90 10.20 21.87
C LYS A 68 5.78 8.87 21.15
N LEU A 69 4.69 8.18 21.43
CA LEU A 69 4.27 6.93 20.79
C LEU A 69 3.02 7.19 19.95
N GLN A 70 2.92 6.53 18.83
CA GLN A 70 1.72 6.55 18.01
C GLN A 70 1.47 5.15 17.46
N LEU A 71 0.25 4.66 17.59
CA LEU A 71 -0.21 3.42 16.98
C LEU A 71 -1.11 3.76 15.79
N ASN A 72 -0.81 3.18 14.65
CA ASN A 72 -1.61 3.29 13.43
C ASN A 72 -2.13 1.90 13.06
N TYR A 73 -3.32 1.87 12.48
CA TYR A 73 -3.95 0.67 11.94
C TYR A 73 -4.27 0.90 10.46
N ASP A 74 -3.97 -0.09 9.65
CA ASP A 74 -4.32 -0.14 8.23
C ASP A 74 -4.94 -1.48 7.89
N ALA A 75 -6.11 -1.45 7.26
CA ALA A 75 -6.76 -2.61 6.66
C ALA A 75 -6.66 -2.49 5.15
N ASN A 76 -5.99 -3.44 4.52
CA ASN A 76 -5.83 -3.50 3.07
C ASN A 76 -6.47 -4.76 2.52
N TYR A 77 -7.30 -4.61 1.49
CA TYR A 77 -7.79 -5.69 0.65
C TYR A 77 -7.13 -5.59 -0.71
N SER A 78 -6.62 -6.70 -1.22
CA SER A 78 -6.08 -6.78 -2.58
C SER A 78 -6.62 -8.00 -3.31
N TYR A 79 -6.85 -7.82 -4.62
CA TYR A 79 -7.29 -8.84 -5.53
C TYR A 79 -6.29 -8.96 -6.68
N ILE A 80 -5.85 -10.19 -6.94
CA ILE A 80 -5.03 -10.55 -8.09
C ILE A 80 -5.77 -11.64 -8.84
N GLY A 81 -6.10 -11.38 -10.11
CA GLY A 81 -6.67 -12.37 -11.03
C GLY A 81 -5.75 -12.52 -12.23
N GLN A 82 -5.39 -13.75 -12.57
CA GLN A 82 -4.58 -14.06 -13.74
C GLN A 82 -5.28 -15.14 -14.56
N GLU A 83 -5.42 -14.89 -15.84
CA GLU A 83 -5.87 -15.87 -16.82
C GLU A 83 -4.65 -16.43 -17.55
N LYS A 84 -4.44 -17.73 -17.49
CA LYS A 84 -3.43 -18.44 -18.29
C LYS A 84 -4.13 -19.21 -19.38
N ILE A 85 -3.72 -18.96 -20.61
CA ILE A 85 -4.13 -19.74 -21.77
C ILE A 85 -3.07 -20.81 -22.00
N ASN A 86 -3.42 -22.06 -21.69
CA ASN A 86 -2.54 -23.19 -21.95
C ASN A 86 -2.88 -23.79 -23.32
N THR A 87 -1.91 -23.81 -24.22
CA THR A 87 -2.00 -24.52 -25.50
C THR A 87 -1.30 -25.86 -25.36
N ASP A 88 -2.04 -26.94 -25.55
CA ASP A 88 -1.45 -28.28 -25.62
C ASP A 88 -1.01 -28.56 -27.07
N LEU A 89 0.28 -28.71 -27.27
CA LEU A 89 0.95 -29.01 -28.55
C LEU A 89 1.33 -30.48 -28.67
N SER A 90 0.87 -31.34 -27.75
CA SER A 90 1.32 -32.76 -27.69
C SER A 90 0.95 -33.60 -28.93
N SER A 91 0.02 -33.14 -29.75
CA SER A 91 -0.44 -33.85 -30.99
C SER A 91 0.00 -33.16 -32.29
N GLY A 92 0.85 -32.16 -32.25
CA GLY A 92 1.27 -31.44 -33.46
C GLY A 92 0.20 -30.50 -34.06
N THR A 93 -0.99 -30.46 -33.49
CA THR A 93 -2.06 -29.50 -33.79
C THR A 93 -2.50 -28.86 -32.48
N ALA A 94 -2.56 -27.53 -32.44
CA ALA A 94 -3.06 -26.79 -31.28
C ALA A 94 -4.58 -27.02 -31.16
N THR A 95 -4.97 -28.01 -30.36
CA THR A 95 -6.37 -28.48 -30.31
C THR A 95 -7.13 -28.18 -29.04
N LEU A 96 -6.50 -27.68 -27.99
CA LEU A 96 -7.20 -27.34 -26.74
C LEU A 96 -6.64 -26.09 -26.12
N PHE A 97 -7.48 -25.04 -26.04
CA PHE A 97 -7.25 -23.89 -25.16
C PHE A 97 -7.91 -24.23 -23.81
N SER A 98 -7.12 -24.51 -22.81
CA SER A 98 -7.61 -24.52 -21.43
C SER A 98 -7.29 -23.16 -20.83
N ILE A 99 -8.31 -22.45 -20.40
CA ILE A 99 -8.17 -21.18 -19.68
C ILE A 99 -8.11 -21.54 -18.19
N GLU A 100 -6.96 -21.44 -17.59
CA GLU A 100 -6.81 -21.55 -16.15
C GLU A 100 -6.95 -20.18 -15.51
N ASN A 101 -8.01 -20.00 -14.75
CA ASN A 101 -8.23 -18.80 -13.94
C ASN A 101 -7.60 -19.03 -12.57
N THR A 102 -6.63 -18.20 -12.23
CA THR A 102 -6.05 -18.17 -10.89
C THR A 102 -6.47 -16.85 -10.23
N SER A 103 -7.09 -16.93 -9.06
CA SER A 103 -7.44 -15.74 -8.29
C SER A 103 -6.91 -15.82 -6.88
N ALA A 104 -6.41 -14.69 -6.39
CA ALA A 104 -5.99 -14.54 -5.00
C ALA A 104 -6.61 -13.29 -4.40
N GLN A 105 -7.23 -13.45 -3.25
CA GLN A 105 -7.77 -12.37 -2.44
C GLN A 105 -6.98 -12.32 -1.13
N THR A 106 -6.49 -11.15 -0.77
CA THR A 106 -5.71 -10.99 0.45
C THR A 106 -6.27 -9.83 1.26
N VAL A 107 -6.59 -10.09 2.52
CA VAL A 107 -6.88 -9.06 3.52
C VAL A 107 -5.68 -8.97 4.45
N THR A 108 -5.08 -7.80 4.54
CA THR A 108 -3.96 -7.54 5.43
C THR A 108 -4.37 -6.50 6.46
N ASN A 109 -4.35 -6.87 7.74
CA ASN A 109 -4.55 -5.95 8.85
C ASN A 109 -3.19 -5.63 9.45
N THR A 110 -2.74 -4.39 9.35
CA THR A 110 -1.40 -3.98 9.77
C THR A 110 -1.48 -3.07 10.98
N LEU A 111 -0.75 -3.42 12.03
CA LEU A 111 -0.47 -2.56 13.17
C LEU A 111 0.91 -1.95 12.98
N MET A 112 1.00 -0.63 13.08
CA MET A 112 2.24 0.14 12.97
C MET A 112 2.45 0.96 14.23
N LEU A 113 3.54 0.67 14.92
CA LEU A 113 3.95 1.38 16.12
C LEU A 113 5.11 2.31 15.80
N ASP A 114 4.89 3.60 15.96
CA ASP A 114 5.88 4.65 15.75
C ASP A 114 6.33 5.23 17.09
N TYR A 115 7.65 5.36 17.29
CA TYR A 115 8.24 5.97 18.47
C TYR A 115 9.25 7.04 18.09
N GLY A 116 9.07 8.26 18.61
CA GLY A 116 9.99 9.37 18.41
C GLY A 116 11.26 9.24 19.27
N LEU A 117 12.36 8.79 18.67
CA LEU A 117 13.66 8.72 19.32
C LEU A 117 14.26 10.11 19.51
N LEU A 118 14.19 10.92 18.46
CA LEU A 118 14.58 12.34 18.44
C LEU A 118 13.48 13.13 17.74
N ASN A 119 13.55 14.45 17.75
CA ASN A 119 12.57 15.28 17.02
C ASN A 119 12.65 15.10 15.50
N ASN A 120 13.79 14.62 15.01
CA ASN A 120 14.05 14.33 13.59
C ASN A 120 14.34 12.85 13.30
N LEU A 121 14.07 11.96 14.26
CA LEU A 121 14.27 10.51 14.10
C LEU A 121 13.14 9.75 14.76
N THR A 122 12.41 8.97 13.96
CA THR A 122 11.31 8.11 14.39
C THR A 122 11.63 6.66 14.07
N ALA A 123 11.53 5.76 15.05
CA ALA A 123 11.57 4.32 14.84
C ALA A 123 10.14 3.79 14.62
N ASN A 124 10.00 2.78 13.78
CA ASN A 124 8.72 2.16 13.44
C ASN A 124 8.85 0.64 13.49
N VAL A 125 7.83 -0.01 14.03
CA VAL A 125 7.62 -1.46 13.98
C VAL A 125 6.30 -1.73 13.28
N THR A 126 6.31 -2.60 12.30
CA THR A 126 5.13 -2.97 11.49
C THR A 126 4.85 -4.45 11.66
N MET A 127 3.61 -4.80 12.02
CA MET A 127 3.16 -6.17 12.22
C MET A 127 1.88 -6.42 11.39
N PRO A 128 1.98 -7.12 10.25
CA PRO A 128 0.84 -7.47 9.43
C PRO A 128 0.22 -8.81 9.85
N PHE A 129 -1.10 -8.87 9.91
CA PHE A 129 -1.91 -10.08 10.02
C PHE A 129 -2.56 -10.32 8.67
N ILE A 130 -2.27 -11.44 8.04
CA ILE A 130 -2.66 -11.73 6.67
C ILE A 130 -3.69 -12.85 6.64
N SER A 131 -4.81 -12.57 5.99
CA SER A 131 -5.83 -13.55 5.62
C SER A 131 -5.83 -13.66 4.09
N ARG A 132 -5.37 -14.77 3.56
CA ARG A 132 -5.24 -15.00 2.13
C ARG A 132 -6.13 -16.15 1.70
N TYR A 133 -6.95 -15.91 0.69
CA TYR A 133 -7.68 -16.90 -0.08
C TYR A 133 -7.07 -16.99 -1.46
N SER A 134 -6.85 -18.18 -1.96
CA SER A 134 -6.41 -18.41 -3.33
C SER A 134 -7.20 -19.56 -3.93
N ASP A 135 -7.59 -19.38 -5.18
CA ASP A 135 -8.23 -20.40 -5.99
C ASP A 135 -7.42 -20.56 -7.28
N ALA A 136 -6.82 -21.75 -7.42
CA ALA A 136 -6.00 -22.12 -8.56
C ALA A 136 -6.27 -23.58 -8.92
N ALA A 137 -5.94 -24.00 -10.14
CA ALA A 137 -6.21 -25.34 -10.66
C ALA A 137 -5.69 -26.52 -9.79
N GLY A 138 -4.75 -26.27 -8.90
CA GLY A 138 -4.17 -27.31 -8.02
C GLY A 138 -4.56 -27.23 -6.55
N TYR A 139 -5.06 -26.09 -6.08
CA TYR A 139 -5.38 -25.89 -4.67
C TYR A 139 -6.29 -24.66 -4.47
N SER A 140 -7.38 -24.88 -3.75
CA SER A 140 -8.24 -23.81 -3.25
C SER A 140 -8.23 -23.84 -1.72
N GLY A 141 -7.88 -22.72 -1.07
CA GLY A 141 -7.79 -22.69 0.38
C GLY A 141 -7.63 -21.31 0.98
N VAL A 142 -7.66 -21.27 2.30
CA VAL A 142 -7.55 -20.06 3.12
C VAL A 142 -6.39 -20.21 4.09
N SER A 143 -5.60 -19.17 4.29
CA SER A 143 -4.56 -19.11 5.33
C SER A 143 -4.71 -17.82 6.13
N HIS A 144 -4.60 -17.92 7.47
CA HIS A 144 -4.65 -16.81 8.40
C HIS A 144 -3.43 -16.87 9.30
N THR A 145 -2.44 -16.02 9.07
CA THR A 145 -1.23 -15.97 9.91
C THR A 145 -0.64 -14.57 9.96
N ILE A 146 0.32 -14.38 10.86
CA ILE A 146 1.17 -13.20 10.89
C ILE A 146 2.05 -13.22 9.63
N GLY A 147 2.20 -12.07 8.98
CA GLY A 147 3.12 -11.88 7.88
C GLY A 147 4.55 -11.54 8.34
N ASP A 148 5.31 -10.93 7.46
CA ASP A 148 6.68 -10.52 7.73
C ASP A 148 6.73 -9.26 8.58
N LEU A 149 7.45 -9.30 9.71
CA LEU A 149 7.66 -8.14 10.56
C LEU A 149 8.56 -7.12 9.88
N GLY A 150 8.17 -5.84 9.96
CA GLY A 150 8.95 -4.71 9.49
C GLY A 150 9.53 -3.91 10.65
N LEU A 151 10.80 -3.54 10.52
CA LEU A 151 11.50 -2.61 11.40
C LEU A 151 12.03 -1.48 10.53
N SER A 152 11.78 -0.22 10.87
CA SER A 152 12.30 0.90 10.09
C SER A 152 12.58 2.11 10.95
N ALA A 153 13.42 2.99 10.44
CA ALA A 153 13.70 4.31 11.02
C ALA A 153 13.53 5.37 9.93
N ARG A 154 12.87 6.45 10.29
CA ARG A 154 12.71 7.64 9.46
C ARG A 154 13.56 8.76 10.05
N TRP A 155 14.42 9.35 9.25
CA TRP A 155 15.29 10.42 9.62
C TRP A 155 15.12 11.61 8.70
N GLN A 156 14.89 12.77 9.29
CA GLN A 156 14.77 14.04 8.57
C GLN A 156 16.04 14.86 8.85
N PRO A 157 17.02 14.84 7.92
CA PRO A 157 18.32 15.49 8.14
C PRO A 157 18.25 17.01 8.18
N LEU A 158 17.28 17.59 7.46
CA LEU A 158 17.10 19.03 7.35
C LEU A 158 15.84 19.47 8.11
N GLU A 159 15.92 20.62 8.77
CA GLU A 159 14.74 21.22 9.39
C GLU A 159 13.72 21.58 8.30
N SER A 160 12.47 21.19 8.52
CA SER A 160 11.37 21.54 7.63
C SER A 160 10.95 22.97 7.91
N LYS A 161 11.22 23.87 6.98
CA LYS A 161 10.67 25.23 6.99
C LYS A 161 9.39 25.27 6.18
N ARG A 162 8.55 26.26 6.48
CA ARG A 162 7.32 26.52 5.72
C ARG A 162 7.69 26.82 4.27
N ASP A 163 6.96 26.23 3.31
CA ASP A 163 7.14 26.37 1.86
C ASP A 163 8.43 25.77 1.27
N GLU A 164 9.26 25.11 2.08
CA GLU A 164 10.42 24.37 1.58
C GLU A 164 10.10 22.89 1.36
N THR A 165 10.91 22.26 0.53
CA THR A 165 10.83 20.81 0.30
C THR A 165 11.43 20.07 1.49
N THR A 166 10.65 19.20 2.08
CA THR A 166 11.08 18.32 3.18
C THR A 166 11.63 17.02 2.60
N PHE A 167 12.80 16.60 3.07
CA PHE A 167 13.41 15.32 2.73
C PHE A 167 13.43 14.41 3.96
N THR A 168 13.01 13.18 3.77
CA THR A 168 13.04 12.15 4.81
C THR A 168 13.75 10.91 4.28
N VAL A 169 14.79 10.48 4.94
CA VAL A 169 15.48 9.22 4.65
C VAL A 169 14.83 8.12 5.47
N VAL A 170 14.54 7.00 4.84
CA VAL A 170 13.93 5.82 5.47
C VAL A 170 14.85 4.64 5.29
N GLY A 171 15.30 4.05 6.39
CA GLY A 171 16.03 2.78 6.39
C GLY A 171 15.24 1.73 7.13
N GLY A 172 15.23 0.49 6.63
CA GLY A 172 14.47 -0.56 7.29
C GLY A 172 14.89 -1.96 6.91
N ALA A 173 14.40 -2.92 7.70
CA ALA A 173 14.52 -4.33 7.47
C ALA A 173 13.16 -5.00 7.57
N ARG A 174 12.85 -5.90 6.64
CA ARG A 174 11.71 -6.80 6.73
C ARG A 174 12.24 -8.18 7.05
N LEU A 175 11.72 -8.76 8.13
CA LEU A 175 12.11 -10.08 8.62
C LEU A 175 11.09 -11.10 8.13
N ALA A 176 11.56 -12.20 7.57
CA ALA A 176 10.75 -13.31 7.06
C ALA A 176 10.17 -14.14 8.21
N THR A 177 9.25 -13.57 8.97
CA THR A 177 8.57 -14.21 10.11
C THR A 177 7.26 -14.88 9.70
N GLY A 178 6.70 -14.50 8.56
CA GLY A 178 5.53 -15.12 7.99
C GLY A 178 5.79 -16.51 7.44
N THR A 179 4.73 -17.20 7.02
CA THR A 179 4.84 -18.52 6.39
C THR A 179 5.56 -18.41 5.05
N SER A 180 6.74 -19.00 4.95
CA SER A 180 7.59 -18.90 3.78
C SER A 180 7.02 -19.66 2.57
N PRO A 181 6.97 -19.07 1.37
CA PRO A 181 6.56 -19.77 0.15
C PRO A 181 7.52 -20.90 -0.24
N PHE A 182 8.74 -20.89 0.27
CA PHE A 182 9.77 -21.91 -0.01
C PHE A 182 9.73 -23.10 0.94
N LYS A 183 8.85 -23.10 1.93
CA LYS A 183 8.66 -24.18 2.92
C LYS A 183 7.27 -24.77 2.90
N VAL A 184 6.31 -24.06 2.31
CA VAL A 184 4.92 -24.52 2.18
C VAL A 184 4.79 -25.36 0.92
N ASP A 185 4.10 -26.49 1.03
CA ASP A 185 3.65 -27.26 -0.13
C ASP A 185 2.54 -26.47 -0.83
N PRO A 186 2.75 -26.01 -2.09
CA PRO A 186 1.78 -25.20 -2.79
C PRO A 186 0.44 -25.89 -3.08
N THR A 187 0.38 -27.24 -2.91
CA THR A 187 -0.84 -28.04 -3.04
C THR A 187 -1.62 -28.16 -1.73
N ARG A 188 -1.08 -27.71 -0.60
CA ARG A 188 -1.67 -27.89 0.73
C ARG A 188 -1.75 -26.63 1.57
N GLY A 189 -1.14 -25.53 1.14
CA GLY A 189 -1.13 -24.31 1.94
C GLY A 189 -0.75 -23.06 1.17
N LEU A 190 -1.02 -21.93 1.77
CA LEU A 190 -0.73 -20.61 1.20
C LEU A 190 0.34 -19.92 2.06
N ALA A 191 1.31 -19.30 1.39
CA ALA A 191 2.30 -18.47 2.03
C ALA A 191 1.71 -17.10 2.41
N THR A 192 2.07 -16.61 3.60
CA THR A 192 1.72 -15.27 4.09
C THR A 192 2.93 -14.36 4.26
N GLY A 193 4.15 -14.92 4.20
CA GLY A 193 5.41 -14.18 4.19
C GLY A 193 6.14 -14.29 2.87
N SER A 194 7.18 -13.47 2.70
CA SER A 194 8.07 -13.51 1.53
C SER A 194 9.10 -14.66 1.62
N GLY A 195 9.36 -15.17 2.81
CA GLY A 195 10.42 -16.15 3.07
C GLY A 195 11.84 -15.59 2.92
N ILE A 196 11.99 -14.28 2.76
CA ILE A 196 13.26 -13.58 2.47
C ILE A 196 13.38 -12.37 3.37
N ASN A 197 14.48 -12.28 4.11
CA ASN A 197 14.83 -11.05 4.84
C ASN A 197 15.26 -9.99 3.84
N THR A 198 14.74 -8.77 3.95
CA THR A 198 15.02 -7.68 3.01
C THR A 198 15.47 -6.44 3.75
N LEU A 199 16.52 -5.80 3.27
CA LEU A 199 16.95 -4.47 3.68
C LEU A 199 16.43 -3.44 2.69
N ASN A 200 15.88 -2.34 3.18
CA ASN A 200 15.32 -1.27 2.36
C ASN A 200 15.94 0.06 2.74
N LEU A 201 16.19 0.89 1.74
CA LEU A 201 16.62 2.27 1.88
C LEU A 201 15.78 3.13 0.94
N GLY A 202 15.27 4.24 1.44
CA GLY A 202 14.46 5.14 0.63
C GLY A 202 14.68 6.60 0.99
N VAL A 203 14.27 7.46 0.09
CA VAL A 203 14.20 8.91 0.28
C VAL A 203 12.81 9.37 -0.14
N ASN A 204 12.15 10.09 0.75
CA ASN A 204 10.87 10.70 0.48
C ASN A 204 11.03 12.21 0.46
N MET A 205 10.29 12.83 -0.43
CA MET A 205 10.27 14.26 -0.65
C MET A 205 8.82 14.75 -0.58
N THR A 206 8.58 15.78 0.20
CA THR A 206 7.26 16.41 0.30
C THR A 206 7.42 17.92 0.18
N ARG A 207 6.55 18.56 -0.61
CA ARG A 207 6.46 20.01 -0.73
C ARG A 207 5.00 20.43 -0.65
N ILE A 208 4.71 21.33 0.26
CA ILE A 208 3.37 21.90 0.44
C ILE A 208 3.33 23.23 -0.27
N VAL A 209 2.39 23.38 -1.21
CA VAL A 209 2.06 24.61 -1.92
C VAL A 209 0.54 24.74 -1.81
N ASP A 210 0.08 25.46 -0.79
CA ASP A 210 -1.34 25.59 -0.46
C ASP A 210 -2.20 25.88 -1.70
N PRO A 211 -3.29 25.11 -1.96
CA PRO A 211 -3.87 24.00 -1.18
C PRO A 211 -3.39 22.60 -1.58
N VAL A 212 -2.24 22.47 -2.23
CA VAL A 212 -1.70 21.21 -2.78
C VAL A 212 -0.47 20.77 -2.00
N ALA A 213 -0.37 19.48 -1.69
CA ALA A 213 0.88 18.84 -1.28
C ALA A 213 1.37 17.92 -2.40
N LEU A 214 2.60 18.13 -2.82
CA LEU A 214 3.31 17.29 -3.78
C LEU A 214 4.21 16.33 -2.99
N PHE A 215 4.24 15.06 -3.39
CA PHE A 215 5.12 14.08 -2.78
C PHE A 215 5.78 13.20 -3.84
N GLY A 216 6.99 12.78 -3.51
CA GLY A 216 7.78 11.86 -4.30
C GLY A 216 8.55 10.91 -3.41
N SER A 217 8.85 9.71 -3.91
CA SER A 217 9.63 8.70 -3.20
C SER A 217 10.53 7.95 -4.16
N LEU A 218 11.71 7.60 -3.65
CA LEU A 218 12.64 6.66 -4.29
C LEU A 218 13.02 5.64 -3.24
N ASN A 219 13.03 4.37 -3.60
CA ASN A 219 13.42 3.31 -2.68
C ASN A 219 14.22 2.23 -3.41
N ALA A 220 15.12 1.58 -2.66
CA ALA A 220 15.89 0.44 -3.09
C ALA A 220 15.80 -0.65 -2.03
N GLY A 221 15.67 -1.90 -2.48
CA GLY A 221 15.59 -3.06 -1.63
C GLY A 221 16.63 -4.10 -2.01
N TYR A 222 17.21 -4.75 -1.01
CA TYR A 222 18.14 -5.85 -1.17
C TYR A 222 17.68 -7.05 -0.32
N GLY A 223 17.35 -8.15 -1.02
CA GLY A 223 16.96 -9.40 -0.37
C GLY A 223 18.18 -10.23 0.00
N LEU A 224 18.21 -10.70 1.23
CA LEU A 224 19.25 -11.63 1.68
C LEU A 224 18.96 -13.04 1.14
N PRO A 225 19.98 -13.83 0.75
CA PRO A 225 19.79 -15.19 0.25
C PRO A 225 19.06 -16.07 1.27
N ALA A 226 17.99 -16.74 0.83
CA ALA A 226 17.30 -17.75 1.62
C ALA A 226 17.93 -19.14 1.34
N LYS A 227 18.34 -19.81 2.40
CA LYS A 227 19.02 -21.12 2.36
C LYS A 227 18.24 -22.16 3.16
N HIS A 228 18.63 -23.43 3.02
CA HIS A 228 18.02 -24.57 3.73
C HIS A 228 16.51 -24.68 3.41
N LEU A 229 16.22 -24.67 2.12
CA LEU A 229 14.87 -24.77 1.61
C LEU A 229 14.55 -26.24 1.30
N SER A 230 13.27 -26.60 1.43
CA SER A 230 12.84 -28.00 1.23
C SER A 230 11.74 -28.14 0.17
N GLN A 231 11.38 -27.05 -0.51
CA GLN A 231 10.34 -27.09 -1.53
C GLN A 231 10.81 -27.85 -2.77
N VAL A 232 9.97 -28.73 -3.26
CA VAL A 232 10.21 -29.47 -4.51
C VAL A 232 9.51 -28.72 -5.65
N LEU A 233 10.27 -28.28 -6.64
CA LEU A 233 9.77 -27.62 -7.84
C LEU A 233 10.16 -28.48 -9.06
N SER A 234 9.16 -28.93 -9.83
CA SER A 234 9.39 -29.75 -11.04
C SER A 234 10.30 -30.98 -10.80
N GLY A 235 10.15 -31.62 -9.63
CA GLY A 235 10.93 -32.80 -9.27
C GLY A 235 12.34 -32.55 -8.72
N ALA A 236 12.76 -31.31 -8.55
CA ALA A 236 14.05 -30.93 -7.96
C ALA A 236 13.85 -30.14 -6.66
N THR A 237 14.63 -30.48 -5.62
CA THR A 237 14.57 -29.76 -4.34
C THR A 237 15.31 -28.44 -4.43
N LEU A 238 14.65 -27.37 -4.01
CA LEU A 238 15.19 -26.03 -3.97
C LEU A 238 16.17 -25.90 -2.80
N LYS A 239 17.42 -25.53 -3.08
CA LYS A 239 18.51 -25.39 -2.08
C LYS A 239 18.67 -23.95 -1.60
N GLU A 240 18.67 -23.00 -2.53
CA GLU A 240 18.93 -21.59 -2.24
C GLU A 240 18.14 -20.69 -3.20
N VAL A 241 17.62 -19.58 -2.68
CA VAL A 241 17.07 -18.48 -3.47
C VAL A 241 17.87 -17.23 -3.19
N LYS A 242 18.45 -16.63 -4.25
CA LYS A 242 19.09 -15.32 -4.22
C LYS A 242 18.16 -14.31 -4.88
N PRO A 243 17.47 -13.45 -4.10
CA PRO A 243 16.59 -12.44 -4.66
C PRO A 243 17.39 -11.42 -5.46
N GLY A 244 16.78 -10.91 -6.53
CA GLY A 244 17.27 -9.74 -7.22
C GLY A 244 17.05 -8.47 -6.36
N ALA A 245 17.89 -7.45 -6.59
CA ALA A 245 17.64 -6.14 -5.99
C ALA A 245 16.34 -5.54 -6.54
N SER A 246 15.66 -4.74 -5.75
CA SER A 246 14.46 -4.01 -6.15
C SER A 246 14.71 -2.51 -6.10
N PHE A 247 14.07 -1.80 -7.02
CA PHE A 247 14.04 -0.35 -7.06
C PHE A 247 12.61 0.10 -7.25
N GLY A 248 12.21 1.13 -6.53
CA GLY A 248 10.87 1.70 -6.64
C GLY A 248 10.91 3.21 -6.66
N PHE A 249 9.92 3.80 -7.30
CA PHE A 249 9.66 5.21 -7.22
C PHE A 249 8.16 5.45 -7.11
N GLY A 250 7.80 6.58 -6.52
CA GLY A 250 6.43 7.01 -6.41
C GLY A 250 6.33 8.52 -6.56
N VAL A 251 5.25 8.98 -7.14
CA VAL A 251 4.92 10.40 -7.27
C VAL A 251 3.43 10.59 -7.02
N GLY A 252 3.06 11.73 -6.48
CA GLY A 252 1.66 12.02 -6.27
C GLY A 252 1.43 13.43 -5.76
N PHE A 253 0.17 13.75 -5.61
CA PHE A 253 -0.27 14.99 -4.99
C PHE A 253 -1.51 14.75 -4.14
N ALA A 254 -1.68 15.60 -3.15
CA ALA A 254 -2.89 15.68 -2.36
C ALA A 254 -3.46 17.09 -2.44
N TYR A 255 -4.78 17.19 -2.52
CA TYR A 255 -5.51 18.44 -2.59
C TYR A 255 -6.49 18.53 -1.42
N ALA A 256 -6.40 19.60 -0.65
CA ALA A 256 -7.32 19.89 0.44
C ALA A 256 -8.59 20.52 -0.13
N LEU A 257 -9.67 19.74 -0.25
CA LEU A 257 -10.99 20.21 -0.67
C LEU A 257 -11.64 21.08 0.42
N SER A 258 -11.37 20.74 1.67
CA SER A 258 -11.74 21.50 2.86
C SER A 258 -10.85 21.07 4.02
N TYR A 259 -10.92 21.75 5.18
CA TYR A 259 -10.19 21.33 6.36
C TYR A 259 -10.64 19.97 6.96
N LYS A 260 -11.70 19.35 6.42
CA LYS A 260 -12.20 18.02 6.79
C LYS A 260 -11.93 16.96 5.74
N ILE A 261 -11.73 17.35 4.47
CA ILE A 261 -11.67 16.42 3.35
C ILE A 261 -10.44 16.73 2.50
N THR A 262 -9.61 15.73 2.31
CA THR A 262 -8.53 15.74 1.33
C THR A 262 -8.77 14.69 0.26
N THR A 263 -8.30 14.93 -0.94
CA THR A 263 -8.18 13.91 -1.99
C THR A 263 -6.74 13.77 -2.40
N SER A 264 -6.34 12.59 -2.85
CA SER A 264 -4.98 12.33 -3.31
C SER A 264 -4.97 11.47 -4.56
N PHE A 265 -3.95 11.70 -5.37
CA PHE A 265 -3.62 10.87 -6.52
C PHE A 265 -2.15 10.48 -6.41
N SER A 266 -1.85 9.21 -6.65
CA SER A 266 -0.47 8.74 -6.66
C SER A 266 -0.26 7.64 -7.67
N PHE A 267 0.93 7.61 -8.21
CA PHE A 267 1.45 6.52 -9.02
C PHE A 267 2.69 5.96 -8.33
N GLN A 268 2.77 4.64 -8.25
CA GLN A 268 3.93 3.93 -7.70
C GLN A 268 4.35 2.84 -8.67
N GLU A 269 5.65 2.70 -8.87
CA GLU A 269 6.26 1.63 -9.66
C GLU A 269 7.35 0.97 -8.84
N SER A 270 7.39 -0.37 -8.89
CA SER A 270 8.44 -1.17 -8.26
C SER A 270 8.96 -2.18 -9.27
N ILE A 271 10.26 -2.15 -9.49
CA ILE A 271 10.96 -3.04 -10.42
C ILE A 271 11.86 -3.95 -9.60
N SER A 272 11.67 -5.26 -9.75
CA SER A 272 12.50 -6.29 -9.11
C SER A 272 13.36 -6.98 -10.17
N ALA A 273 14.66 -6.97 -9.96
CA ALA A 273 15.61 -7.64 -10.82
C ALA A 273 15.45 -9.18 -10.71
N ARG A 274 16.05 -9.89 -11.63
CA ARG A 274 15.99 -11.36 -11.70
C ARG A 274 16.53 -12.00 -10.43
N SER A 275 15.78 -12.94 -9.88
CA SER A 275 16.21 -13.80 -8.78
C SER A 275 16.81 -15.08 -9.33
N THR A 276 17.78 -15.66 -8.61
CA THR A 276 18.41 -16.94 -8.98
C THR A 276 17.95 -17.99 -7.99
N LEU A 277 17.44 -19.09 -8.53
CA LEU A 277 17.07 -20.30 -7.78
C LEU A 277 18.16 -21.35 -8.04
N THR A 278 18.68 -21.96 -6.98
CA THR A 278 19.67 -23.04 -7.07
C THR A 278 19.05 -24.30 -6.45
N PHE A 279 19.14 -25.42 -7.17
CA PHE A 279 18.59 -26.71 -6.76
C PHE A 279 19.69 -27.60 -6.19
N GLU A 280 19.33 -28.66 -5.43
CA GLU A 280 20.27 -29.59 -4.85
C GLU A 280 21.05 -30.39 -5.89
N ASN A 281 20.46 -30.65 -7.04
CA ASN A 281 21.13 -31.32 -8.17
C ASN A 281 22.16 -30.43 -8.90
N GLY A 282 22.43 -29.21 -8.38
CA GLY A 282 23.38 -28.26 -8.99
C GLY A 282 22.79 -27.41 -10.14
N ALA A 283 21.57 -27.67 -10.58
CA ALA A 283 20.92 -26.85 -11.59
C ALA A 283 20.57 -25.45 -11.02
N SER A 284 20.56 -24.45 -11.89
CA SER A 284 20.13 -23.11 -11.53
C SER A 284 19.12 -22.57 -12.53
N ALA A 285 18.12 -21.86 -12.04
CA ALA A 285 17.13 -21.15 -12.85
C ALA A 285 17.09 -19.67 -12.46
N ARG A 286 16.76 -18.80 -13.40
CA ARG A 286 16.58 -17.38 -13.16
C ARG A 286 15.14 -16.98 -13.45
N THR A 287 14.56 -16.17 -12.57
CA THR A 287 13.24 -15.57 -12.82
C THR A 287 13.33 -14.45 -13.84
N GLY A 288 12.19 -14.02 -14.37
CA GLY A 288 12.11 -12.77 -15.13
C GLY A 288 12.26 -11.55 -14.22
N THR A 289 12.56 -10.40 -14.80
CA THR A 289 12.38 -9.09 -14.15
C THR A 289 10.88 -8.86 -13.98
N GLN A 290 10.46 -8.35 -12.82
CA GLN A 290 9.06 -8.04 -12.54
C GLN A 290 8.92 -6.54 -12.32
N SER A 291 7.82 -5.99 -12.82
CA SER A 291 7.45 -4.59 -12.65
C SER A 291 6.02 -4.52 -12.14
N ALA A 292 5.82 -3.83 -11.03
CA ALA A 292 4.53 -3.65 -10.39
C ALA A 292 4.21 -2.16 -10.30
N GLY A 293 3.35 -1.68 -11.22
CA GLY A 293 2.86 -0.32 -11.29
C GLY A 293 1.44 -0.23 -10.76
N VAL A 294 1.16 0.72 -9.87
CA VAL A 294 -0.15 0.96 -9.27
C VAL A 294 -0.51 2.44 -9.35
N LEU A 295 -1.70 2.72 -9.85
CA LEU A 295 -2.32 4.04 -9.76
C LEU A 295 -3.33 4.04 -8.61
N SER A 296 -3.26 5.04 -7.75
CA SER A 296 -4.13 5.12 -6.56
C SER A 296 -4.84 6.45 -6.46
N VAL A 297 -6.08 6.39 -5.99
CA VAL A 297 -6.90 7.55 -5.64
C VAL A 297 -7.31 7.41 -4.18
N GLY A 298 -7.08 8.46 -3.40
CA GLY A 298 -7.37 8.46 -1.97
C GLY A 298 -8.28 9.60 -1.55
N ALA A 299 -8.97 9.38 -0.43
CA ALA A 299 -9.73 10.37 0.28
C ALA A 299 -9.40 10.30 1.78
N GLY A 300 -9.05 11.43 2.37
CA GLY A 300 -8.85 11.59 3.80
C GLY A 300 -10.03 12.31 4.44
N LEU A 301 -10.63 11.73 5.46
CA LEU A 301 -11.75 12.28 6.22
C LEU A 301 -11.30 12.57 7.65
N ARG A 302 -11.23 13.84 8.02
CA ARG A 302 -10.89 14.27 9.37
C ARG A 302 -12.13 14.21 10.27
N LEU A 303 -12.22 13.15 11.08
CA LEU A 303 -13.32 12.94 12.02
C LEU A 303 -13.18 13.78 13.29
N SER A 304 -11.93 13.99 13.73
CA SER A 304 -11.61 14.81 14.90
C SER A 304 -10.25 15.52 14.69
N PRO A 305 -9.87 16.48 15.56
CA PRO A 305 -8.53 17.09 15.48
C PRO A 305 -7.36 16.10 15.52
N LYS A 306 -7.60 14.90 16.09
CA LYS A 306 -6.57 13.86 16.25
C LYS A 306 -6.79 12.65 15.37
N THR A 307 -7.97 12.48 14.77
CA THR A 307 -8.33 11.26 14.02
C THR A 307 -8.69 11.62 12.59
N THR A 308 -7.94 11.05 11.65
CA THR A 308 -8.25 11.11 10.22
C THR A 308 -8.32 9.69 9.68
N VAL A 309 -9.38 9.37 8.98
CA VAL A 309 -9.53 8.09 8.27
C VAL A 309 -9.17 8.32 6.81
N ASN A 310 -8.23 7.53 6.32
CA ASN A 310 -7.81 7.55 4.93
C ASN A 310 -8.35 6.32 4.22
N VAL A 311 -9.00 6.53 3.10
CA VAL A 311 -9.48 5.45 2.21
C VAL A 311 -8.77 5.61 0.88
N THR A 312 -8.14 4.55 0.39
CA THR A 312 -7.40 4.57 -0.88
C THR A 312 -7.82 3.38 -1.73
N VAL A 313 -8.11 3.65 -2.99
CA VAL A 313 -8.38 2.63 -4.02
C VAL A 313 -7.23 2.64 -5.00
N GLY A 314 -6.66 1.48 -5.28
CA GLY A 314 -5.57 1.30 -6.23
C GLY A 314 -5.98 0.38 -7.37
N ALA A 315 -5.49 0.68 -8.56
CA ALA A 315 -5.59 -0.14 -9.75
C ALA A 315 -4.19 -0.49 -10.27
N GLY A 316 -3.95 -1.78 -10.49
CA GLY A 316 -2.70 -2.27 -11.06
C GLY A 316 -2.62 -1.99 -12.55
N LEU A 317 -1.48 -1.50 -12.98
CA LEU A 317 -1.20 -1.19 -14.39
C LEU A 317 -0.32 -2.25 -15.06
N THR A 318 0.25 -3.15 -14.28
CA THR A 318 1.16 -4.20 -14.76
C THR A 318 0.74 -5.55 -14.20
N SER A 319 1.19 -6.63 -14.85
CA SER A 319 0.79 -8.00 -14.51
C SER A 319 1.27 -8.47 -13.11
N ALA A 320 2.31 -7.86 -12.53
CA ALA A 320 2.79 -8.20 -11.21
C ALA A 320 2.12 -7.37 -10.10
N ALA A 321 1.35 -6.33 -10.46
CA ALA A 321 0.57 -5.54 -9.52
C ALA A 321 -0.79 -6.19 -9.23
N PRO A 322 -1.40 -5.97 -8.04
CA PRO A 322 -2.78 -6.34 -7.80
C PRO A 322 -3.71 -5.63 -8.79
N ASN A 323 -4.68 -6.34 -9.36
CA ASN A 323 -5.67 -5.74 -10.26
C ASN A 323 -6.43 -4.61 -9.57
N MET A 324 -6.75 -4.81 -8.29
CA MET A 324 -7.44 -3.84 -7.45
C MET A 324 -6.95 -3.94 -6.01
N SER A 325 -6.84 -2.81 -5.35
CA SER A 325 -6.62 -2.73 -3.91
C SER A 325 -7.53 -1.69 -3.27
N LEU A 326 -7.90 -1.93 -2.01
CA LEU A 326 -8.64 -0.99 -1.17
C LEU A 326 -7.95 -0.95 0.19
N SER A 327 -7.54 0.22 0.63
CA SER A 327 -6.93 0.43 1.93
C SER A 327 -7.74 1.40 2.76
N VAL A 328 -7.86 1.12 4.05
CA VAL A 328 -8.47 1.99 5.05
C VAL A 328 -7.51 2.12 6.22
N GLY A 329 -6.95 3.30 6.39
CA GLY A 329 -5.97 3.59 7.43
C GLY A 329 -6.48 4.63 8.43
N MET A 330 -6.15 4.44 9.72
CA MET A 330 -6.46 5.40 10.78
C MET A 330 -5.43 5.33 11.92
N PRO A 331 -5.15 6.45 12.59
CA PRO A 331 -4.42 6.43 13.86
C PRO A 331 -5.33 5.88 14.95
N LEU A 332 -4.80 4.97 15.75
CA LEU A 332 -5.36 4.58 17.02
C LEU A 332 -4.73 5.48 18.09
N LEU A 333 -5.56 6.19 18.84
CA LEU A 333 -5.07 7.04 19.94
C LEU A 333 -4.68 6.12 21.11
N LEU A 334 -3.45 6.21 21.55
CA LEU A 334 -2.98 5.71 22.85
C LEU A 334 -2.77 6.88 23.79
#